data_27de9601f74993ba98f6be61a275a577
#
_entry.id   27de9601f74993ba98f6be61a275a577
#
_cell.length_a   1.000
_cell.length_b   1.000
_cell.length_c   1.000
_cell.angle_alpha   90.00
_cell.angle_beta   90.00
_cell.angle_gamma   90.00
#
_symmetry.space_group_name_H-M   'P 1'
#
loop_
_entity.id
_entity.type
_entity.pdbx_description
1 polymer ?
#
loop_
_entity_poly.entity_id
_entity_poly.type
_entity_poly.pdbx_seq_one_letter_code
_entity_poly.pdbx_strand_id
1 'polypeptide(L)'
;RSSAFTFLVHAETERNEYVAARPFRVNAGAVHAYVRLPGDKTTYLGEFKAGQEVLIVDANGETSLATLGRVKIEVRPMLLVEAQVQTDDGVKTGAVFLQNAETIRLTTPEGEAVSVVGLKPGDRVLCRLDEAGRHFGMRVREDIQEV
;
A
#
# COMPACT_ATOMS: atom_id res chain seq x y z
N ARG A 1 1.13 13.54 -8.10
CA ARG A 1 0.80 12.84 -9.33
C ARG A 1 0.47 11.39 -9.05
N SER A 2 -0.43 10.84 -9.77
CA SER A 2 -0.90 9.48 -9.52
C SER A 2 -0.03 8.46 -10.22
N SER A 3 0.04 7.30 -9.61
CA SER A 3 0.58 6.11 -10.25
C SER A 3 -0.52 5.41 -11.01
N ALA A 4 -0.14 4.47 -11.85
CA ALA A 4 -1.08 3.65 -12.59
C ALA A 4 -1.80 2.66 -11.67
N PHE A 5 -1.29 2.43 -10.47
CA PHE A 5 -1.89 1.48 -9.53
C PHE A 5 -1.51 1.87 -8.11
N THR A 6 -2.19 1.24 -7.15
CA THR A 6 -1.93 1.45 -5.73
C THR A 6 -1.35 0.17 -5.14
N PHE A 7 -0.51 0.35 -4.14
CA PHE A 7 0.14 -0.76 -3.43
C PHE A 7 -0.68 -1.12 -2.19
N LEU A 8 -0.56 -2.38 -1.78
CA LEU A 8 -1.19 -2.84 -0.55
C LEU A 8 -0.13 -2.87 0.55
N VAL A 9 -0.21 -1.90 1.44
CA VAL A 9 0.71 -1.81 2.57
C VAL A 9 0.22 -2.73 3.67
N HIS A 10 1.13 -3.54 4.19
CA HIS A 10 0.78 -4.53 5.20
C HIS A 10 0.71 -3.88 6.57
N ALA A 11 -0.31 -4.21 7.34
CA ALA A 11 -0.44 -3.73 8.71
C ALA A 11 0.69 -4.33 9.58
N GLU A 12 0.99 -3.67 10.68
CA GLU A 12 2.11 -4.08 11.53
C GLU A 12 1.69 -5.24 12.44
N THR A 13 1.34 -6.35 11.81
CA THR A 13 0.90 -7.55 12.53
C THR A 13 2.04 -8.52 12.79
N GLU A 14 3.18 -8.35 12.14
CA GLU A 14 4.30 -9.26 12.28
C GLU A 14 5.12 -8.90 13.51
N ARG A 15 5.64 -9.91 14.17
CA ARG A 15 6.50 -9.72 15.33
C ARG A 15 7.96 -9.89 14.95
N ASN A 16 8.82 -9.16 15.64
CA ASN A 16 10.24 -9.48 15.63
C ASN A 16 10.76 -9.33 17.06
N GLU A 17 12.04 -9.59 17.27
CA GLU A 17 12.59 -9.61 18.62
C GLU A 17 12.70 -8.23 19.25
N TYR A 18 12.52 -7.17 18.45
CA TYR A 18 12.68 -5.80 18.95
C TYR A 18 11.38 -5.03 19.01
N VAL A 19 10.39 -5.42 18.21
CA VAL A 19 9.17 -4.64 18.07
C VAL A 19 7.97 -5.56 18.21
N ALA A 20 7.07 -5.19 19.11
CA ALA A 20 5.81 -5.93 19.29
C ALA A 20 4.90 -5.70 18.09
N ALA A 21 4.06 -6.69 17.81
CA ALA A 21 3.07 -6.55 16.76
C ALA A 21 2.07 -5.46 17.11
N ARG A 22 1.65 -4.71 16.09
CA ARG A 22 0.67 -3.62 16.26
C ARG A 22 -0.40 -3.77 15.20
N PRO A 23 -1.35 -4.69 15.40
CA PRO A 23 -2.30 -5.04 14.34
C PRO A 23 -3.21 -3.90 13.91
N PHE A 24 -3.34 -2.86 14.72
CA PHE A 24 -4.20 -1.73 14.38
C PHE A 24 -3.40 -0.52 13.91
N ARG A 25 -2.17 -0.73 13.52
CA ARG A 25 -1.30 0.34 13.11
C ARG A 25 -0.68 0.02 11.74
N VAL A 26 -0.51 1.06 10.93
CA VAL A 26 0.18 0.91 9.65
C VAL A 26 0.92 2.21 9.34
N ASN A 27 2.12 2.08 8.80
CA ASN A 27 2.84 3.21 8.23
C ASN A 27 2.42 3.28 6.77
N ALA A 28 1.59 4.25 6.46
CA ALA A 28 0.88 4.27 5.18
C ALA A 28 1.67 4.90 4.05
N GLY A 29 2.75 5.62 4.35
CA GLY A 29 3.58 6.21 3.31
C GLY A 29 3.72 7.71 3.43
N ALA A 30 4.08 8.36 2.33
CA ALA A 30 4.35 9.78 2.31
C ALA A 30 3.06 10.60 2.32
N VAL A 31 3.14 11.81 2.90
CA VAL A 31 1.95 12.65 3.04
C VAL A 31 1.34 13.05 1.70
N HIS A 32 2.14 13.09 0.64
CA HIS A 32 1.65 13.48 -0.69
C HIS A 32 1.11 12.29 -1.49
N ALA A 33 1.10 11.10 -0.92
CA ALA A 33 0.57 9.92 -1.61
C ALA A 33 -0.94 9.86 -1.45
N TYR A 34 -1.58 9.25 -2.42
CA TYR A 34 -3.02 9.00 -2.35
C TYR A 34 -3.29 7.71 -1.60
N VAL A 35 -4.41 7.69 -0.91
CA VAL A 35 -4.95 6.47 -0.32
C VAL A 35 -6.38 6.31 -0.82
N ARG A 36 -6.79 5.07 -1.05
CA ARG A 36 -8.13 4.81 -1.52
C ARG A 36 -9.09 4.76 -0.33
N LEU A 37 -10.27 5.31 -0.58
CA LEU A 37 -11.35 5.37 0.40
C LEU A 37 -12.54 4.56 -0.11
N PRO A 38 -13.50 4.24 0.75
CA PRO A 38 -14.74 3.60 0.31
C PRO A 38 -15.44 4.45 -0.76
N GLY A 39 -16.09 3.78 -1.71
CA GLY A 39 -16.85 4.44 -2.74
C GLY A 39 -16.01 5.01 -3.86
N ASP A 40 -14.87 4.37 -4.13
CA ASP A 40 -13.95 4.77 -5.21
C ASP A 40 -13.42 6.20 -5.08
N LYS A 41 -13.35 6.68 -3.85
CA LYS A 41 -12.78 7.98 -3.56
C LYS A 41 -11.32 7.84 -3.18
N THR A 42 -10.61 8.95 -3.22
CA THR A 42 -9.22 9.01 -2.76
C THR A 42 -9.02 10.27 -1.95
N THR A 43 -7.98 10.25 -1.13
CA THR A 43 -7.52 11.43 -0.43
C THR A 43 -6.02 11.35 -0.29
N TYR A 44 -5.37 12.49 -0.07
CA TYR A 44 -3.96 12.47 0.28
C TYR A 44 -3.79 11.99 1.71
N LEU A 45 -2.73 11.22 1.95
CA LEU A 45 -2.46 10.74 3.31
C LEU A 45 -2.31 11.90 4.29
N GLY A 46 -1.71 13.00 3.85
CA GLY A 46 -1.54 14.17 4.71
C GLY A 46 -2.84 14.84 5.11
N GLU A 47 -3.93 14.51 4.45
CA GLU A 47 -5.25 15.09 4.74
C GLU A 47 -6.14 14.18 5.58
N PHE A 48 -5.64 13.02 5.97
CA PHE A 48 -6.39 12.11 6.82
C PHE A 48 -6.65 12.73 8.19
N LYS A 49 -7.81 12.44 8.75
CA LYS A 49 -8.18 12.92 10.07
C LYS A 49 -8.79 11.80 10.89
N ALA A 50 -8.60 11.87 12.19
CA ALA A 50 -9.25 10.93 13.11
C ALA A 50 -10.75 10.98 12.91
N GLY A 51 -11.40 9.83 13.00
CA GLY A 51 -12.84 9.69 12.78
C GLY A 51 -13.21 9.36 11.35
N GLN A 52 -12.28 9.47 10.42
CA GLN A 52 -12.54 9.18 9.01
C GLN A 52 -12.53 7.68 8.80
N GLU A 53 -13.37 7.19 7.88
CA GLU A 53 -13.38 5.78 7.55
C GLU A 53 -12.24 5.45 6.60
N VAL A 54 -11.64 4.29 6.80
CA VAL A 54 -10.57 3.80 5.96
C VAL A 54 -10.93 2.41 5.44
N LEU A 55 -10.32 2.06 4.33
CA LEU A 55 -10.57 0.79 3.66
C LEU A 55 -9.48 -0.21 4.05
N ILE A 56 -9.90 -1.34 4.59
CA ILE A 56 -9.03 -2.46 4.90
C ILE A 56 -9.22 -3.49 3.78
N VAL A 57 -8.12 -3.96 3.23
CA VAL A 57 -8.17 -4.91 2.11
C VAL A 57 -7.35 -6.12 2.46
N ASP A 58 -7.92 -7.31 2.31
CA ASP A 58 -7.14 -8.53 2.54
C ASP A 58 -6.49 -9.01 1.24
N ALA A 59 -5.71 -10.08 1.33
CA ALA A 59 -4.96 -10.57 0.20
C ALA A 59 -5.85 -11.13 -0.91
N ASN A 60 -7.08 -11.43 -0.59
CA ASN A 60 -8.04 -11.93 -1.59
C ASN A 60 -8.84 -10.79 -2.22
N GLY A 61 -8.59 -9.57 -1.82
CA GLY A 61 -9.29 -8.42 -2.38
C GLY A 61 -10.56 -8.07 -1.66
N GLU A 62 -10.91 -8.78 -0.61
CA GLU A 62 -12.10 -8.47 0.16
C GLU A 62 -11.86 -7.26 1.04
N THR A 63 -12.86 -6.41 1.12
CA THR A 63 -12.72 -5.13 1.80
C THR A 63 -13.58 -5.08 3.04
N SER A 64 -13.12 -4.30 4.00
CA SER A 64 -13.89 -3.97 5.18
C SER A 64 -13.58 -2.54 5.58
N LEU A 65 -14.36 -2.00 6.49
CA LEU A 65 -14.20 -0.62 6.90
C LEU A 65 -13.69 -0.56 8.33
N ALA A 66 -12.88 0.45 8.59
CA ALA A 66 -12.43 0.75 9.94
C ALA A 66 -12.46 2.25 10.13
N THR A 67 -12.52 2.69 11.37
CA THR A 67 -12.49 4.11 11.68
C THR A 67 -11.08 4.47 12.13
N LEU A 68 -10.56 5.53 11.53
CA LEU A 68 -9.22 6.00 11.83
C LEU A 68 -9.22 6.63 13.22
N GLY A 69 -8.40 6.10 14.12
CA GLY A 69 -8.35 6.59 15.49
C GLY A 69 -7.36 7.72 15.66
N ARG A 70 -6.22 7.65 14.98
CA ARG A 70 -5.18 8.66 15.12
C ARG A 70 -4.30 8.69 13.88
N VAL A 71 -3.84 9.87 13.53
CA VAL A 71 -2.87 10.05 12.45
C VAL A 71 -1.65 10.71 13.05
N LYS A 72 -0.49 10.22 12.67
CA LYS A 72 0.77 10.79 13.11
C LYS A 72 1.64 11.03 11.88
N ILE A 73 2.18 12.23 11.77
CA ILE A 73 3.05 12.61 10.67
C ILE A 73 4.44 12.88 11.24
N GLU A 74 5.44 12.24 10.65
CA GLU A 74 6.81 12.35 11.12
C GLU A 74 7.73 12.50 9.92
N VAL A 75 8.85 13.16 10.14
CA VAL A 75 9.92 13.23 9.15
C VAL A 75 10.81 12.01 9.33
N ARG A 76 10.91 11.18 8.31
CA ARG A 76 11.68 9.94 8.35
C ARG A 76 12.40 9.74 7.02
N PRO A 77 13.51 9.00 7.04
CA PRO A 77 14.14 8.58 5.77
C PRO A 77 13.17 7.70 4.97
N MET A 78 13.12 7.91 3.67
CA MET A 78 12.17 7.22 2.82
C MET A 78 12.89 6.43 1.74
N LEU A 79 12.26 5.35 1.29
CA LEU A 79 12.67 4.59 0.12
C LEU A 79 11.65 4.80 -0.98
N LEU A 80 12.12 4.88 -2.20
CA LEU A 80 11.24 4.86 -3.36
C LEU A 80 11.15 3.44 -3.88
N VAL A 81 9.95 2.88 -3.87
CA VAL A 81 9.70 1.56 -4.41
C VAL A 81 9.02 1.73 -5.75
N GLU A 82 9.66 1.25 -6.81
CA GLU A 82 9.11 1.31 -8.15
C GLU A 82 8.73 -0.08 -8.60
N ALA A 83 7.59 -0.20 -9.25
CA ALA A 83 7.08 -1.48 -9.69
C ALA A 83 6.44 -1.35 -11.05
N GLN A 84 6.32 -2.47 -11.74
CA GLN A 84 5.66 -2.51 -13.03
C GLN A 84 4.79 -3.74 -13.12
N VAL A 85 3.76 -3.65 -13.92
CA VAL A 85 2.83 -4.74 -14.13
C VAL A 85 2.52 -4.81 -15.62
N GLN A 86 2.46 -6.02 -16.15
CA GLN A 86 2.09 -6.25 -17.54
C GLN A 86 0.56 -6.32 -17.64
N THR A 87 0.00 -5.50 -18.50
CA THR A 87 -1.44 -5.49 -18.74
C THR A 87 -1.69 -5.68 -20.23
N ASP A 88 -2.97 -5.82 -20.60
CA ASP A 88 -3.36 -5.92 -21.99
C ASP A 88 -2.97 -4.66 -22.78
N ASP A 89 -2.89 -3.53 -22.11
CA ASP A 89 -2.54 -2.26 -22.74
C ASP A 89 -1.04 -1.99 -22.69
N GLY A 90 -0.24 -2.96 -22.27
CA GLY A 90 1.20 -2.81 -22.16
C GLY A 90 1.64 -2.76 -20.72
N VAL A 91 2.87 -2.31 -20.50
CA VAL A 91 3.47 -2.24 -19.17
C VAL A 91 3.04 -0.95 -18.49
N LYS A 92 2.51 -1.08 -17.28
CA LYS A 92 2.18 0.07 -16.43
C LYS A 92 3.21 0.14 -15.31
N THR A 93 3.60 1.35 -14.96
CA THR A 93 4.57 1.55 -13.88
C THR A 93 3.94 2.39 -12.79
N GLY A 94 4.41 2.18 -11.58
CA GLY A 94 3.98 2.96 -10.43
C GLY A 94 5.06 2.99 -9.39
N ALA A 95 4.96 3.94 -8.48
CA ALA A 95 5.96 4.11 -7.45
C ALA A 95 5.30 4.59 -6.17
N VAL A 96 5.94 4.27 -5.06
CA VAL A 96 5.48 4.72 -3.75
C VAL A 96 6.68 5.00 -2.88
N PHE A 97 6.60 6.06 -2.07
CA PHE A 97 7.58 6.32 -1.03
C PHE A 97 7.11 5.69 0.26
N LEU A 98 7.97 4.90 0.86
CA LEU A 98 7.70 4.28 2.15
C LEU A 98 8.88 4.52 3.07
N GLN A 99 8.64 4.50 4.37
CA GLN A 99 9.71 4.71 5.32
C GLN A 99 10.77 3.62 5.18
N ASN A 100 12.03 4.03 5.26
CA ASN A 100 13.16 3.11 5.20
C ASN A 100 13.34 2.45 6.57
N ALA A 101 12.54 1.45 6.84
CA ALA A 101 12.59 0.72 8.11
C ALA A 101 12.12 -0.70 7.89
N GLU A 102 12.68 -1.60 8.67
CA GLU A 102 12.41 -3.02 8.52
C GLU A 102 10.96 -3.39 8.83
N THR A 103 10.30 -2.63 9.67
CA THR A 103 8.92 -2.90 10.06
C THR A 103 7.89 -2.43 9.04
N ILE A 104 8.33 -1.76 7.98
CA ILE A 104 7.44 -1.29 6.92
C ILE A 104 7.36 -2.37 5.86
N ARG A 105 6.15 -2.84 5.57
CA ARG A 105 5.98 -4.04 4.74
C ARG A 105 4.90 -3.86 3.70
N LEU A 106 5.12 -4.48 2.56
CA LEU A 106 4.12 -4.65 1.53
C LEU A 106 3.60 -6.07 1.58
N THR A 107 2.59 -6.37 0.78
CA THR A 107 1.92 -7.67 0.80
C THR A 107 2.26 -8.43 -0.47
N THR A 108 2.69 -9.68 -0.33
CA THR A 108 3.00 -10.55 -1.47
C THR A 108 1.71 -11.13 -2.05
N PRO A 109 1.78 -11.71 -3.26
CA PRO A 109 0.60 -12.37 -3.84
C PRO A 109 0.03 -13.49 -2.97
N GLU A 110 0.85 -14.08 -2.12
CA GLU A 110 0.42 -15.13 -1.19
C GLU A 110 -0.19 -14.56 0.09
N GLY A 111 -0.21 -13.24 0.24
CA GLY A 111 -0.77 -12.60 1.41
C GLY A 111 0.22 -12.40 2.56
N GLU A 112 1.48 -12.68 2.32
CA GLU A 112 2.51 -12.54 3.35
C GLU A 112 3.10 -11.14 3.33
N ALA A 113 3.71 -10.76 4.44
CA ALA A 113 4.37 -9.47 4.56
C ALA A 113 5.80 -9.57 4.05
N VAL A 114 6.25 -8.56 3.33
CA VAL A 114 7.65 -8.46 2.90
C VAL A 114 8.16 -7.08 3.27
N SER A 115 9.28 -7.04 3.99
CA SER A 115 9.87 -5.78 4.42
C SER A 115 10.39 -4.99 3.22
N VAL A 116 10.18 -3.68 3.23
CA VAL A 116 10.65 -2.83 2.13
C VAL A 116 12.17 -2.83 2.03
N VAL A 117 12.88 -3.03 3.13
CA VAL A 117 14.35 -3.07 3.08
C VAL A 117 14.87 -4.39 2.53
N GLY A 118 14.01 -5.41 2.45
CA GLY A 118 14.37 -6.70 1.87
C GLY A 118 13.91 -6.91 0.45
N LEU A 119 13.27 -5.92 -0.15
CA LEU A 119 12.79 -6.06 -1.53
C LEU A 119 13.95 -6.06 -2.50
N LYS A 120 13.83 -6.88 -3.54
CA LYS A 120 14.82 -6.99 -4.60
C LYS A 120 14.11 -6.95 -5.94
N PRO A 121 14.81 -6.55 -7.00
CA PRO A 121 14.23 -6.61 -8.35
C PRO A 121 13.72 -8.02 -8.63
N GLY A 122 12.51 -8.11 -9.14
CA GLY A 122 11.86 -9.39 -9.40
C GLY A 122 10.91 -9.85 -8.32
N ASP A 123 10.96 -9.26 -7.15
CA ASP A 123 9.98 -9.55 -6.09
C ASP A 123 8.59 -9.09 -6.52
N ARG A 124 7.58 -9.76 -6.01
CA ARG A 124 6.19 -9.49 -6.39
C ARG A 124 5.39 -9.01 -5.20
N VAL A 125 4.58 -7.98 -5.43
CA VAL A 125 3.69 -7.44 -4.40
C VAL A 125 2.32 -7.20 -5.00
N LEU A 126 1.32 -7.21 -4.13
CA LEU A 126 -0.05 -6.98 -4.57
C LEU A 126 -0.29 -5.51 -4.84
N CYS A 127 -1.12 -5.25 -5.84
CA CYS A 127 -1.52 -3.91 -6.17
C CYS A 127 -2.95 -3.92 -6.71
N ARG A 128 -3.49 -2.73 -6.87
CA ARG A 128 -4.74 -2.53 -7.56
C ARG A 128 -4.49 -1.56 -8.71
N LEU A 129 -4.89 -1.98 -9.92
CA LEU A 129 -4.77 -1.10 -11.07
C LEU A 129 -5.87 -0.05 -11.04
N ASP A 130 -5.48 1.19 -11.29
CA ASP A 130 -6.40 2.31 -11.38
C ASP A 130 -6.43 2.76 -12.82
N GLU A 131 -7.55 2.54 -13.48
CA GLU A 131 -7.71 3.00 -14.84
C GLU A 131 -8.61 4.20 -14.86
N ALA A 132 -8.24 5.17 -15.68
CA ALA A 132 -8.97 6.41 -15.76
C ALA A 132 -10.44 6.15 -16.06
N GLY A 133 -11.30 6.70 -15.19
CA GLY A 133 -12.73 6.61 -15.38
C GLY A 133 -13.35 5.28 -15.07
N ARG A 134 -12.57 4.31 -14.57
CA ARG A 134 -13.12 3.00 -14.32
C ARG A 134 -12.54 2.38 -13.08
N HIS A 135 -13.30 2.40 -12.02
CA HIS A 135 -12.87 1.86 -10.75
C HIS A 135 -13.97 1.00 -10.20
N PHE A 136 -13.88 -0.25 -10.42
CA PHE A 136 -14.96 -1.15 -10.07
C PHE A 136 -14.69 -1.94 -8.82
N GLY A 137 -13.78 -1.49 -8.03
CA GLY A 137 -13.41 -2.23 -6.85
C GLY A 137 -12.76 -3.56 -7.17
N MET A 138 -12.49 -3.79 -8.43
CA MET A 138 -11.90 -5.05 -8.83
C MET A 138 -10.45 -5.10 -8.40
N ARG A 139 -10.11 -6.22 -7.84
CA ARG A 139 -8.76 -6.44 -7.38
C ARG A 139 -7.99 -7.22 -8.41
N VAL A 140 -6.79 -6.73 -8.70
CA VAL A 140 -5.92 -7.39 -9.66
C VAL A 140 -4.74 -8.00 -8.91
N ARG A 141 -4.52 -9.29 -9.11
CA ARG A 141 -3.37 -9.98 -8.55
C ARG A 141 -2.39 -10.21 -9.68
N GLU A 142 -1.57 -9.21 -9.90
CA GLU A 142 -0.62 -9.22 -10.99
C GLU A 142 0.78 -9.49 -10.48
N ASP A 143 1.59 -10.01 -11.37
CA ASP A 143 3.01 -10.14 -11.10
C ASP A 143 3.62 -8.76 -11.22
N ILE A 144 3.99 -8.19 -10.10
CA ILE A 144 4.56 -6.86 -10.06
C ILE A 144 6.02 -7.00 -9.77
N GLN A 145 6.83 -6.38 -10.60
CA GLN A 145 8.27 -6.43 -10.45
C GLN A 145 8.78 -5.07 -10.03
N GLU A 146 9.65 -5.11 -9.05
CA GLU A 146 10.35 -3.94 -8.59
C GLU A 146 11.51 -3.63 -9.51
N VAL A 147 11.73 -2.39 -9.80
CA VAL A 147 12.84 -1.97 -10.66
C VAL A 147 13.92 -1.28 -9.87
#